data_e8346b5b89a0ccffb50afac24cc817ee
#
_entry.id   e8346b5b89a0ccffb50afac24cc817ee
#
_cell.length_a   1.000
_cell.length_b   1.000
_cell.length_c   1.000
_cell.angle_alpha   90.00
_cell.angle_beta   90.00
_cell.angle_gamma   90.00
#
_symmetry.space_group_name_H-M   'P 1'
#
loop_
_entity.id
_entity.type
_entity.pdbx_description
1 polymer ?
#
loop_
_entity_poly.entity_id
_entity_poly.type
_entity_poly.pdbx_seq_one_letter_code
_entity_poly.pdbx_strand_id
1 'polypeptide(L)'
;FKEFSIKKNDVDYISLSGQTILHNPNKNITLQLGNPKLISNFFKIKVISNFRINDIKNGGQGAPIGAFYHKFLIKKINANAAIINLGGVANFSLIYKKIFISSDIGPANAISDDLMMYFFKKKYDKDGKLASIGNVNKKIFDLFKKDRFFRKKYPKSLDRNNFHYLMKKLKKIKSHS
;
A
#
# COMPACT_ATOMS: atom_id res chain seq x y z
N PHE A 1 -6.90 -5.44 -24.22
CA PHE A 1 -6.42 -5.15 -25.59
C PHE A 1 -7.46 -4.35 -26.37
N LYS A 2 -8.70 -4.86 -26.54
CA LYS A 2 -9.74 -4.18 -27.35
C LYS A 2 -10.07 -2.76 -26.87
N GLU A 3 -10.20 -2.56 -25.57
CA GLU A 3 -10.58 -1.28 -24.96
C GLU A 3 -9.57 -0.15 -25.25
N PHE A 4 -8.28 -0.49 -25.34
CA PHE A 4 -7.19 0.47 -25.59
C PHE A 4 -6.60 0.36 -27.00
N SER A 5 -7.24 -0.37 -27.92
CA SER A 5 -6.78 -0.59 -29.30
C SER A 5 -5.35 -1.14 -29.40
N ILE A 6 -4.87 -1.85 -28.36
CA ILE A 6 -3.54 -2.44 -28.32
C ILE A 6 -3.56 -3.78 -29.08
N LYS A 7 -2.66 -3.95 -30.02
CA LYS A 7 -2.47 -5.25 -30.69
C LYS A 7 -1.63 -6.17 -29.80
N LYS A 8 -1.97 -7.45 -29.77
CA LYS A 8 -1.23 -8.44 -28.97
C LYS A 8 0.27 -8.46 -29.29
N ASN A 9 0.61 -8.31 -30.56
CA ASN A 9 2.00 -8.37 -31.04
C ASN A 9 2.82 -7.13 -30.61
N ASP A 10 2.18 -6.07 -30.12
CA ASP A 10 2.84 -4.87 -29.63
C ASP A 10 3.20 -4.98 -28.13
N VAL A 11 2.93 -6.15 -27.51
CA VAL A 11 3.16 -6.37 -26.09
C VAL A 11 4.23 -7.45 -25.89
N ASP A 12 5.40 -7.04 -25.43
CA ASP A 12 6.53 -7.93 -25.14
C ASP A 12 6.36 -8.70 -23.84
N TYR A 13 5.82 -8.04 -22.81
CA TYR A 13 5.69 -8.59 -21.45
C TYR A 13 4.41 -8.15 -20.76
N ILE A 14 3.89 -9.01 -19.90
CA ILE A 14 2.83 -8.68 -18.94
C ILE A 14 3.46 -8.65 -17.54
N SER A 15 3.33 -7.55 -16.83
CA SER A 15 3.73 -7.44 -15.42
C SER A 15 2.55 -7.78 -14.52
N LEU A 16 2.69 -8.81 -13.68
CA LEU A 16 1.64 -9.27 -12.76
C LEU A 16 2.11 -9.15 -11.32
N SER A 17 1.63 -8.13 -10.61
CA SER A 17 1.89 -7.97 -9.17
C SER A 17 1.01 -8.90 -8.31
N GLY A 18 -0.15 -9.30 -8.83
CA GLY A 18 -1.17 -10.06 -8.10
C GLY A 18 -1.84 -9.25 -7.00
N GLN A 19 -2.85 -9.85 -6.36
CA GLN A 19 -3.53 -9.28 -5.19
C GLN A 19 -2.95 -9.88 -3.91
N THR A 20 -2.37 -9.05 -3.07
CA THR A 20 -1.77 -9.50 -1.81
C THR A 20 -2.86 -9.95 -0.82
N ILE A 21 -2.76 -11.21 -0.39
CA ILE A 21 -3.63 -11.84 0.62
C ILE A 21 -2.92 -11.88 1.98
N LEU A 22 -1.63 -12.21 1.97
CA LEU A 22 -0.81 -12.32 3.17
C LEU A 22 0.55 -11.69 2.92
N HIS A 23 1.04 -10.92 3.89
CA HIS A 23 2.36 -10.31 3.81
C HIS A 23 3.00 -10.25 5.20
N ASN A 24 3.98 -11.10 5.44
CA ASN A 24 4.73 -11.14 6.70
C ASN A 24 6.21 -11.41 6.40
N PRO A 25 6.98 -10.37 6.03
CA PRO A 25 8.38 -10.51 5.66
C PRO A 25 9.25 -11.04 6.80
N ASN A 26 8.91 -10.78 8.07
CA ASN A 26 9.65 -11.31 9.20
C ASN A 26 9.60 -12.86 9.31
N LYS A 27 8.59 -13.48 8.70
CA LYS A 27 8.45 -14.94 8.59
C LYS A 27 8.81 -15.45 7.19
N ASN A 28 9.38 -14.60 6.33
CA ASN A 28 9.65 -14.88 4.92
C ASN A 28 8.41 -15.34 4.13
N ILE A 29 7.22 -14.84 4.51
CA ILE A 29 5.96 -15.23 3.89
C ILE A 29 5.32 -14.05 3.20
N THR A 30 4.98 -14.24 1.93
CA THR A 30 4.10 -13.34 1.18
C THR A 30 3.30 -14.16 0.17
N LEU A 31 2.02 -13.86 0.05
CA LEU A 31 1.10 -14.54 -0.86
C LEU A 31 0.31 -13.52 -1.66
N GLN A 32 0.42 -13.62 -2.98
CA GLN A 32 -0.35 -12.86 -3.94
C GLN A 32 -1.22 -13.79 -4.76
N LEU A 33 -2.51 -13.46 -4.91
CA LEU A 33 -3.38 -14.14 -5.87
C LEU A 33 -3.06 -13.69 -7.29
N GLY A 34 -3.09 -14.63 -8.19
CA GLY A 34 -2.81 -14.48 -9.61
C GLY A 34 -1.96 -15.64 -10.11
N ASN A 35 -2.34 -16.22 -11.24
CA ASN A 35 -1.59 -17.33 -11.84
C ASN A 35 -0.89 -16.86 -13.10
N PRO A 36 0.43 -16.57 -13.03
CA PRO A 36 1.18 -16.07 -14.18
C PRO A 36 1.25 -17.10 -15.33
N LYS A 37 1.25 -18.41 -15.02
CA LYS A 37 1.26 -19.46 -16.05
C LYS A 37 -0.03 -19.47 -16.87
N LEU A 38 -1.18 -19.35 -16.21
CA LEU A 38 -2.47 -19.27 -16.93
C LEU A 38 -2.50 -18.05 -17.86
N ILE A 39 -2.08 -16.89 -17.37
CA ILE A 39 -2.03 -15.67 -18.17
C ILE A 39 -1.07 -15.82 -19.35
N SER A 40 0.14 -16.33 -19.11
CA SER A 40 1.12 -16.54 -20.16
C SER A 40 0.63 -17.54 -21.19
N ASN A 41 0.03 -18.65 -20.77
CA ASN A 41 -0.50 -19.67 -21.67
C ASN A 41 -1.66 -19.17 -22.51
N PHE A 42 -2.55 -18.36 -21.92
CA PHE A 42 -3.70 -17.82 -22.62
C PHE A 42 -3.31 -16.77 -23.65
N PHE A 43 -2.50 -15.80 -23.25
CA PHE A 43 -2.09 -14.70 -24.12
C PHE A 43 -0.91 -15.04 -25.02
N LYS A 44 -0.14 -16.12 -24.74
CA LYS A 44 1.14 -16.44 -25.38
C LYS A 44 2.13 -15.26 -25.30
N ILE A 45 2.13 -14.56 -24.19
CA ILE A 45 3.03 -13.44 -23.85
C ILE A 45 3.78 -13.81 -22.57
N LYS A 46 5.05 -13.43 -22.47
CA LYS A 46 5.84 -13.64 -21.26
C LYS A 46 5.27 -12.85 -20.09
N VAL A 47 5.19 -13.46 -18.90
CA VAL A 47 4.69 -12.81 -17.68
C VAL A 47 5.81 -12.69 -16.66
N ILE A 48 6.05 -11.46 -16.22
CA ILE A 48 6.96 -11.14 -15.10
C ILE A 48 6.11 -11.06 -13.83
N SER A 49 6.49 -11.82 -12.80
CA SER A 49 5.71 -11.94 -11.56
C SER A 49 6.59 -12.20 -10.34
N ASN A 50 5.99 -12.42 -9.16
CA ASN A 50 6.67 -12.77 -7.91
C ASN A 50 7.65 -11.70 -7.39
N PHE A 51 7.38 -10.42 -7.64
CA PHE A 51 8.25 -9.32 -7.26
C PHE A 51 8.58 -9.30 -5.76
N ARG A 52 7.59 -9.57 -4.89
CA ARG A 52 7.76 -9.53 -3.44
C ARG A 52 8.59 -10.69 -2.90
N ILE A 53 8.40 -11.88 -3.46
CA ILE A 53 9.06 -13.10 -3.00
C ILE A 53 10.58 -13.00 -3.17
N ASN A 54 11.03 -12.50 -4.30
CA ASN A 54 12.47 -12.37 -4.56
C ASN A 54 13.12 -11.34 -3.63
N ASP A 55 12.46 -10.21 -3.36
CA ASP A 55 12.97 -9.19 -2.46
C ASP A 55 13.08 -9.74 -1.02
N ILE A 56 12.05 -10.44 -0.54
CA ILE A 56 12.05 -11.05 0.80
C ILE A 56 13.14 -12.12 0.94
N LYS A 57 13.34 -12.97 -0.07
CA LYS A 57 14.39 -14.00 -0.07
C LYS A 57 15.79 -13.39 0.02
N ASN A 58 15.97 -12.17 -0.46
CA ASN A 58 17.23 -11.42 -0.39
C ASN A 58 17.30 -10.46 0.82
N GLY A 59 16.46 -10.66 1.83
CA GLY A 59 16.47 -9.87 3.07
C GLY A 59 15.71 -8.55 3.01
N GLY A 60 14.99 -8.27 1.91
CA GLY A 60 14.14 -7.10 1.78
C GLY A 60 12.78 -7.27 2.45
N GLN A 61 11.98 -6.21 2.41
CA GLN A 61 10.63 -6.18 2.99
C GLN A 61 9.53 -6.62 2.00
N GLY A 62 9.85 -6.77 0.71
CA GLY A 62 8.87 -7.08 -0.33
C GLY A 62 7.83 -5.97 -0.57
N ALA A 63 7.98 -4.82 0.06
CA ALA A 63 7.09 -3.66 -0.03
C ALA A 63 7.85 -2.38 0.32
N PRO A 64 7.49 -1.23 -0.28
CA PRO A 64 6.55 -1.06 -1.38
C PRO A 64 7.17 -1.44 -2.74
N ILE A 65 6.40 -2.11 -3.62
CA ILE A 65 6.89 -2.55 -4.94
C ILE A 65 7.29 -1.38 -5.84
N GLY A 66 6.56 -0.27 -5.76
CA GLY A 66 6.79 0.94 -6.57
C GLY A 66 8.10 1.69 -6.24
N ALA A 67 8.86 1.25 -5.24
CA ALA A 67 10.03 1.96 -4.74
C ALA A 67 11.06 2.27 -5.84
N PHE A 68 11.39 1.32 -6.71
CA PHE A 68 12.36 1.53 -7.78
C PHE A 68 11.86 2.49 -8.86
N TYR A 69 10.57 2.45 -9.17
CA TYR A 69 9.96 3.42 -10.09
C TYR A 69 9.97 4.83 -9.49
N HIS A 70 9.63 4.97 -8.22
CA HIS A 70 9.73 6.25 -7.51
C HIS A 70 11.17 6.78 -7.50
N LYS A 71 12.14 5.89 -7.25
CA LYS A 71 13.58 6.27 -7.30
C LYS A 71 13.96 6.81 -8.67
N PHE A 72 13.49 6.18 -9.74
CA PHE A 72 13.71 6.64 -11.11
C PHE A 72 13.08 8.02 -11.35
N LEU A 73 11.82 8.23 -10.94
CA LEU A 73 11.14 9.52 -11.09
C LEU A 73 11.87 10.63 -10.33
N ILE A 74 12.23 10.40 -9.06
CA ILE A 74 12.91 11.41 -8.23
C ILE A 74 14.28 11.75 -8.83
N LYS A 75 15.01 10.76 -9.34
CA LYS A 75 16.30 11.02 -10.02
C LYS A 75 16.16 11.93 -11.23
N LYS A 76 15.06 11.81 -12.00
CA LYS A 76 14.81 12.68 -13.16
C LYS A 76 14.67 14.16 -12.80
N ILE A 77 14.12 14.46 -11.63
CA ILE A 77 13.96 15.85 -11.17
C ILE A 77 15.21 16.39 -10.46
N ASN A 78 16.24 15.57 -10.30
CA ASN A 78 17.55 15.92 -9.71
C ASN A 78 17.43 16.73 -8.39
N ALA A 79 16.51 16.33 -7.51
CA ALA A 79 16.21 17.03 -6.26
C ALA A 79 16.13 16.07 -5.08
N ASN A 80 16.28 16.62 -3.87
CA ASN A 80 15.84 15.93 -2.66
C ASN A 80 14.32 15.95 -2.63
N ALA A 81 13.68 14.80 -2.77
CA ALA A 81 12.23 14.72 -2.87
C ALA A 81 11.68 13.45 -2.27
N ALA A 82 10.41 13.50 -1.87
CA ALA A 82 9.66 12.35 -1.43
C ALA A 82 8.40 12.17 -2.28
N ILE A 83 8.12 10.93 -2.65
CA ILE A 83 6.84 10.52 -3.21
C ILE A 83 6.07 9.83 -2.09
N ILE A 84 4.89 10.34 -1.77
CA ILE A 84 4.01 9.76 -0.76
C ILE A 84 2.79 9.16 -1.47
N ASN A 85 2.51 7.89 -1.19
CA ASN A 85 1.31 7.21 -1.67
C ASN A 85 0.35 7.00 -0.51
N LEU A 86 -0.89 7.46 -0.66
CA LEU A 86 -1.97 7.33 0.32
C LEU A 86 -3.02 6.34 -0.20
N GLY A 87 -2.67 5.05 -0.19
CA GLY A 87 -3.59 3.94 -0.48
C GLY A 87 -4.34 3.46 0.76
N GLY A 88 -4.60 2.18 0.89
CA GLY A 88 -5.10 1.59 2.14
C GLY A 88 -4.10 1.72 3.29
N VAL A 89 -2.82 1.53 2.97
CA VAL A 89 -1.65 1.82 3.79
C VAL A 89 -0.88 2.96 3.14
N ALA A 90 -0.38 3.90 3.94
CA ALA A 90 0.48 4.97 3.47
C ALA A 90 1.93 4.48 3.38
N ASN A 91 2.59 4.83 2.29
CA ASN A 91 4.02 4.59 2.12
C ASN A 91 4.71 5.79 1.47
N PHE A 92 6.03 5.86 1.63
CA PHE A 92 6.85 6.88 1.02
C PHE A 92 8.08 6.29 0.34
N SER A 93 8.59 7.04 -0.62
CA SER A 93 9.92 6.84 -1.22
C SER A 93 10.63 8.18 -1.22
N LEU A 94 11.76 8.25 -0.54
CA LEU A 94 12.53 9.46 -0.30
C LEU A 94 13.93 9.33 -0.92
N ILE A 95 14.38 10.35 -1.64
CA ILE A 95 15.80 10.59 -1.90
C ILE A 95 16.21 11.87 -1.16
N TYR A 96 17.18 11.73 -0.26
CA TYR A 96 17.77 12.84 0.48
C TYR A 96 19.29 12.64 0.59
N LYS A 97 20.07 13.60 0.14
CA LYS A 97 21.55 13.55 0.14
C LYS A 97 22.10 12.21 -0.39
N LYS A 98 21.58 11.77 -1.56
CA LYS A 98 21.91 10.48 -2.22
C LYS A 98 21.44 9.21 -1.50
N ILE A 99 20.86 9.30 -0.32
CA ILE A 99 20.25 8.18 0.39
C ILE A 99 18.87 7.96 -0.16
N PHE A 100 18.56 6.70 -0.51
CA PHE A 100 17.22 6.28 -0.92
C PHE A 100 16.59 5.41 0.17
N ILE A 101 15.41 5.81 0.64
CA ILE A 101 14.61 5.04 1.60
C ILE A 101 13.20 4.90 1.05
N SER A 102 12.66 3.69 1.10
CA SER A 102 11.24 3.44 0.81
C SER A 102 10.65 2.56 1.89
N SER A 103 9.47 2.91 2.39
CA SER A 103 8.88 2.24 3.55
C SER A 103 7.41 2.58 3.71
N ASP A 104 6.67 1.69 4.38
CA ASP A 104 5.35 2.05 4.89
C ASP A 104 5.48 3.04 6.05
N ILE A 105 4.51 3.97 6.15
CA ILE A 105 4.48 5.05 7.15
C ILE A 105 3.44 4.75 8.24
N GLY A 106 2.31 4.22 7.83
CA GLY A 106 1.17 3.98 8.72
C GLY A 106 -0.10 3.63 7.97
N PRO A 107 -1.23 3.51 8.68
CA PRO A 107 -2.53 3.34 8.06
C PRO A 107 -2.91 4.60 7.28
N ALA A 108 -3.68 4.42 6.20
CA ALA A 108 -4.26 5.51 5.44
C ALA A 108 -5.76 5.25 5.21
N ASN A 109 -6.21 5.17 3.96
CA ASN A 109 -7.64 5.11 3.66
C ASN A 109 -8.34 3.84 4.15
N ALA A 110 -7.61 2.73 4.40
CA ALA A 110 -8.23 1.48 4.82
C ALA A 110 -9.12 1.63 6.06
N ILE A 111 -8.68 2.41 7.07
CA ILE A 111 -9.46 2.61 8.29
C ILE A 111 -10.65 3.53 8.03
N SER A 112 -10.47 4.62 7.28
CA SER A 112 -11.58 5.51 6.93
C SER A 112 -12.63 4.80 6.09
N ASP A 113 -12.23 3.96 5.13
CA ASP A 113 -13.13 3.17 4.31
C ASP A 113 -13.91 2.15 5.16
N ASP A 114 -13.25 1.47 6.09
CA ASP A 114 -13.89 0.55 7.02
C ASP A 114 -14.89 1.27 7.94
N LEU A 115 -14.60 2.49 8.39
CA LEU A 115 -15.51 3.33 9.15
C LEU A 115 -16.70 3.81 8.30
N MET A 116 -16.45 4.22 7.06
CA MET A 116 -17.48 4.60 6.10
C MET A 116 -18.44 3.43 5.83
N MET A 117 -17.91 2.23 5.63
CA MET A 117 -18.72 1.03 5.45
C MET A 117 -19.55 0.72 6.71
N TYR A 118 -18.94 0.84 7.88
CA TYR A 118 -19.62 0.51 9.15
C TYR A 118 -20.75 1.49 9.48
N PHE A 119 -20.49 2.80 9.44
CA PHE A 119 -21.45 3.82 9.88
C PHE A 119 -22.42 4.28 8.79
N PHE A 120 -21.96 4.34 7.53
CA PHE A 120 -22.70 4.98 6.44
C PHE A 120 -23.07 4.02 5.31
N LYS A 121 -22.62 2.75 5.36
CA LYS A 121 -22.83 1.73 4.30
C LYS A 121 -22.26 2.19 2.94
N LYS A 122 -21.24 3.04 2.96
CA LYS A 122 -20.54 3.54 1.78
C LYS A 122 -19.13 2.95 1.72
N LYS A 123 -18.62 2.70 0.52
CA LYS A 123 -17.31 2.09 0.31
C LYS A 123 -16.15 3.00 0.75
N TYR A 124 -16.30 4.29 0.59
CA TYR A 124 -15.29 5.31 0.93
C TYR A 124 -15.94 6.69 1.07
N ASP A 125 -15.22 7.65 1.64
CA ASP A 125 -15.62 9.06 1.71
C ASP A 125 -15.29 9.76 0.39
N LYS A 126 -16.30 9.88 -0.48
CA LYS A 126 -16.11 10.47 -1.81
C LYS A 126 -15.69 11.94 -1.68
N ASP A 127 -14.57 12.28 -2.30
CA ASP A 127 -13.98 13.63 -2.31
C ASP A 127 -13.67 14.20 -0.92
N GLY A 128 -13.57 13.34 0.12
CA GLY A 128 -13.33 13.75 1.49
C GLY A 128 -14.44 14.61 2.11
N LYS A 129 -15.67 14.49 1.60
CA LYS A 129 -16.79 15.37 2.00
C LYS A 129 -17.14 15.28 3.47
N LEU A 130 -17.10 14.06 4.03
CA LEU A 130 -17.39 13.88 5.45
C LEU A 130 -16.19 14.32 6.31
N ALA A 131 -14.98 14.01 5.86
CA ALA A 131 -13.77 14.42 6.56
C ALA A 131 -13.62 15.96 6.62
N SER A 132 -14.02 16.67 5.55
CA SER A 132 -13.91 18.14 5.47
C SER A 132 -14.77 18.91 6.48
N ILE A 133 -15.86 18.32 6.94
CA ILE A 133 -16.76 18.93 7.94
C ILE A 133 -16.48 18.45 9.37
N GLY A 134 -15.58 17.48 9.52
CA GLY A 134 -15.22 16.90 10.81
C GLY A 134 -14.07 17.66 11.50
N ASN A 135 -13.95 17.44 12.81
CA ASN A 135 -12.85 17.96 13.61
C ASN A 135 -11.88 16.84 14.01
N VAL A 136 -10.59 17.18 14.14
CA VAL A 136 -9.58 16.21 14.58
C VAL A 136 -9.81 15.83 16.05
N ASN A 137 -10.13 14.57 16.28
CA ASN A 137 -10.25 14.04 17.63
C ASN A 137 -8.88 13.69 18.21
N LYS A 138 -8.38 14.53 19.14
CA LYS A 138 -7.05 14.37 19.74
C LYS A 138 -6.87 13.03 20.46
N LYS A 139 -7.91 12.51 21.13
CA LYS A 139 -7.85 11.20 21.82
C LYS A 139 -7.60 10.06 20.82
N ILE A 140 -8.28 10.09 19.67
CA ILE A 140 -8.08 9.11 18.59
C ILE A 140 -6.66 9.24 18.02
N PHE A 141 -6.23 10.46 17.72
CA PHE A 141 -4.89 10.72 17.20
C PHE A 141 -3.79 10.18 18.14
N ASP A 142 -3.93 10.39 19.44
CA ASP A 142 -2.99 9.91 20.44
C ASP A 142 -3.00 8.38 20.58
N LEU A 143 -4.13 7.71 20.33
CA LEU A 143 -4.17 6.25 20.24
C LEU A 143 -3.32 5.71 19.09
N PHE A 144 -3.40 6.35 17.92
CA PHE A 144 -2.55 5.98 16.77
C PHE A 144 -1.08 6.20 17.08
N LYS A 145 -0.71 7.37 17.60
CA LYS A 145 0.71 7.70 17.90
C LYS A 145 1.38 6.73 18.88
N LYS A 146 0.62 6.10 19.77
CA LYS A 146 1.13 5.14 20.77
C LYS A 146 1.40 3.76 20.19
N ASP A 147 0.97 3.47 18.95
CA ASP A 147 1.17 2.15 18.35
C ASP A 147 2.65 1.84 18.15
N ARG A 148 3.01 0.58 18.43
CA ARG A 148 4.40 0.07 18.31
C ARG A 148 4.96 0.21 16.89
N PHE A 149 4.13 0.22 15.87
CA PHE A 149 4.56 0.39 14.49
C PHE A 149 5.34 1.69 14.30
N PHE A 150 4.89 2.79 14.90
CA PHE A 150 5.54 4.10 14.73
C PHE A 150 6.94 4.18 15.38
N ARG A 151 7.25 3.27 16.32
CA ARG A 151 8.57 3.17 16.97
C ARG A 151 9.57 2.31 16.22
N LYS A 152 9.13 1.54 15.21
CA LYS A 152 10.03 0.71 14.40
C LYS A 152 10.92 1.56 13.51
N LYS A 153 12.18 1.14 13.35
CA LYS A 153 13.12 1.77 12.40
C LYS A 153 12.69 1.54 10.96
N TYR A 154 13.08 2.44 10.08
CA TYR A 154 12.91 2.30 8.63
C TYR A 154 14.06 1.47 8.03
N PRO A 155 13.82 0.72 6.92
CA PRO A 155 12.52 0.46 6.30
C PRO A 155 11.66 -0.50 7.12
N LYS A 156 10.34 -0.33 7.05
CA LYS A 156 9.36 -1.21 7.71
C LYS A 156 8.15 -1.40 6.83
N SER A 157 7.46 -2.54 6.98
CA SER A 157 6.23 -2.84 6.28
C SER A 157 5.05 -2.96 7.22
N LEU A 158 3.85 -2.69 6.70
CA LEU A 158 2.59 -2.70 7.42
C LEU A 158 1.56 -3.54 6.67
N ASP A 159 0.97 -4.52 7.35
CA ASP A 159 -0.23 -5.16 6.85
C ASP A 159 -1.44 -4.25 7.09
N ARG A 160 -2.35 -4.18 6.10
CA ARG A 160 -3.60 -3.40 6.18
C ARG A 160 -4.36 -3.66 7.48
N ASN A 161 -4.36 -4.91 7.95
CA ASN A 161 -5.13 -5.36 9.09
C ASN A 161 -4.48 -5.06 10.45
N ASN A 162 -3.24 -4.61 10.48
CA ASN A 162 -2.51 -4.33 11.72
C ASN A 162 -3.20 -3.33 12.65
N PHE A 163 -4.01 -2.43 12.10
CA PHE A 163 -4.73 -1.42 12.85
C PHE A 163 -6.22 -1.75 13.09
N HIS A 164 -6.70 -2.94 12.67
CA HIS A 164 -8.08 -3.37 12.90
C HIS A 164 -8.49 -3.42 14.38
N TYR A 165 -7.55 -3.61 15.29
CA TYR A 165 -7.84 -3.56 16.72
C TYR A 165 -8.36 -2.18 17.17
N LEU A 166 -7.99 -1.10 16.48
CA LEU A 166 -8.49 0.24 16.75
C LEU A 166 -9.94 0.41 16.31
N MET A 167 -10.41 -0.34 15.31
CA MET A 167 -11.80 -0.29 14.84
C MET A 167 -12.80 -0.56 15.98
N LYS A 168 -12.49 -1.52 16.88
CA LYS A 168 -13.33 -1.79 18.05
C LYS A 168 -13.44 -0.59 18.99
N LYS A 169 -12.35 0.17 19.15
CA LYS A 169 -12.32 1.40 19.97
C LYS A 169 -13.03 2.56 19.27
N LEU A 170 -12.79 2.74 17.96
CA LEU A 170 -13.41 3.81 17.18
C LEU A 170 -14.93 3.66 17.08
N LYS A 171 -15.44 2.43 16.93
CA LYS A 171 -16.87 2.12 16.92
C LYS A 171 -17.58 2.50 18.23
N LYS A 172 -16.90 2.39 19.37
CA LYS A 172 -17.46 2.74 20.67
C LYS A 172 -17.53 4.26 20.91
N ILE A 173 -16.69 5.05 20.29
CA ILE A 173 -16.63 6.50 20.53
C ILE A 173 -17.91 7.21 20.03
N LYS A 174 -18.51 6.74 18.93
CA LYS A 174 -19.74 7.32 18.38
C LYS A 174 -21.00 7.02 19.19
N SER A 175 -20.99 6.02 20.06
CA SER A 175 -22.17 5.71 20.89
C SER A 175 -22.38 6.66 22.08
N HIS A 176 -21.49 7.65 22.25
CA HIS A 176 -21.50 8.59 23.38
C HIS A 176 -21.42 10.06 22.92
N SER A 177 -21.60 10.32 21.64
CA SER A 177 -21.70 11.66 21.02
C SER A 177 -22.96 11.74 20.17
#